data_7c1cf71f0f84bc165d7e427fbbee1215
#
_entry.id   7c1cf71f0f84bc165d7e427fbbee1215
#
_cell.length_a   1.000
_cell.length_b   1.000
_cell.length_c   1.000
_cell.angle_alpha   90.00
_cell.angle_beta   90.00
_cell.angle_gamma   90.00
#
_symmetry.space_group_name_H-M   'P 1'
#
loop_
_entity.id
_entity.type
_entity.pdbx_description
1 polymer ?
#
loop_
_entity_poly.entity_id
_entity_poly.type
_entity_poly.pdbx_seq_one_letter_code
_entity_poly.pdbx_strand_id
1 'polypeptide(L)'
;MRNLRRMTKGGIALLTAGWLGILPLSSAFATDVKYSDWLDTLKFGGDLRLRHDALLATSNGNNLDRERFRLRYGFEAVAGDVTAIFRMASGTGSQLSANQTEGALDSQKSLYIDLAYLKYKPLDVLTIQGGRMVNPFWENWSSSLVFDPDLNTEGYAQLLNLPMGVYATFAQLPLNNDKSFSDANPWLFGNRIGVKENLTEDMRGTLSVTDYAFTHEKQFTLAGTGTGTNFGNSRSGGVLTSAFNELQFDGELAARVGDLPLSLQAGYVTNTMEQNLTVGKNNGRDGYIFGLVAGKASKAHTWEAAYFYKYLRDNAVVADMVDDDFGPGGTNLAGHIVWAAYNVRDNVQFKLTYYNTHVLDQTLTESYTAPFSAAQKYFTHIMFDVTVKI
;
A
#
# COMPACT_ATOMS: atom_id res chain seq x y z
N MET A 1 -31.68 36.66 -46.96
CA MET A 1 -31.25 35.43 -47.66
C MET A 1 -30.51 34.60 -46.62
N ARG A 2 -31.14 33.61 -46.08
CA ARG A 2 -30.94 32.15 -46.21
C ARG A 2 -29.47 31.79 -45.91
N ASN A 3 -29.13 31.01 -44.87
CA ASN A 3 -29.58 29.64 -44.61
C ASN A 3 -29.32 29.20 -43.14
N LEU A 4 -30.37 28.66 -42.58
CA LEU A 4 -30.34 27.65 -41.49
C LEU A 4 -29.74 26.33 -42.03
N ARG A 5 -29.06 25.59 -41.15
CA ARG A 5 -29.06 24.10 -40.98
C ARG A 5 -27.70 23.67 -40.44
N ARG A 6 -27.53 22.76 -39.50
CA ARG A 6 -28.35 21.65 -39.00
C ARG A 6 -27.78 21.20 -37.67
N MET A 7 -28.60 21.00 -36.67
CA MET A 7 -28.35 20.10 -35.57
C MET A 7 -28.26 18.66 -36.13
N THR A 8 -27.21 17.92 -35.79
CA THR A 8 -27.21 16.47 -35.95
C THR A 8 -27.03 15.81 -34.59
N LYS A 9 -27.99 14.99 -34.32
CA LYS A 9 -28.25 14.15 -33.17
C LYS A 9 -27.04 13.27 -32.80
N GLY A 10 -26.83 13.10 -31.48
CA GLY A 10 -25.94 12.12 -30.94
C GLY A 10 -26.27 10.71 -31.41
N GLY A 11 -25.29 10.06 -31.98
CA GLY A 11 -25.32 8.64 -32.24
C GLY A 11 -24.69 7.93 -31.06
N ILE A 12 -25.50 7.15 -30.35
CA ILE A 12 -25.02 6.11 -29.43
C ILE A 12 -24.31 5.07 -30.31
N ALA A 13 -23.00 5.05 -30.26
CA ALA A 13 -22.23 3.96 -30.86
C ALA A 13 -22.40 2.73 -29.95
N LEU A 14 -23.26 1.81 -30.38
CA LEU A 14 -23.24 0.43 -29.89
C LEU A 14 -21.86 -0.15 -30.21
N LEU A 15 -21.05 -0.36 -29.19
CA LEU A 15 -19.87 -1.21 -29.27
C LEU A 15 -20.36 -2.65 -29.53
N THR A 16 -20.27 -3.08 -30.78
CA THR A 16 -20.37 -4.48 -31.16
C THR A 16 -19.16 -5.17 -30.51
N ALA A 17 -19.43 -5.95 -29.45
CA ALA A 17 -18.48 -6.88 -28.88
C ALA A 17 -18.05 -7.88 -29.94
N GLY A 18 -16.89 -7.65 -30.55
CA GLY A 18 -16.19 -8.65 -31.33
C GLY A 18 -15.86 -9.83 -30.40
N TRP A 19 -16.38 -10.98 -30.71
CA TRP A 19 -16.00 -12.26 -30.14
C TRP A 19 -14.51 -12.49 -30.40
N LEU A 20 -13.64 -12.03 -29.52
CA LEU A 20 -12.30 -12.57 -29.38
C LEU A 20 -12.46 -13.98 -28.80
N GLY A 21 -12.28 -14.97 -29.66
CA GLY A 21 -12.21 -16.38 -29.29
C GLY A 21 -11.14 -16.51 -28.18
N ILE A 22 -11.60 -16.65 -26.95
CA ILE A 22 -10.75 -16.99 -25.81
C ILE A 22 -10.33 -18.44 -26.06
N LEU A 23 -9.15 -18.60 -26.65
CA LEU A 23 -8.45 -19.89 -26.57
C LEU A 23 -8.35 -20.22 -25.09
N PRO A 24 -8.65 -21.46 -24.65
CA PRO A 24 -8.41 -21.86 -23.30
C PRO A 24 -6.89 -21.75 -23.06
N LEU A 25 -6.46 -20.68 -22.40
CA LEU A 25 -5.16 -20.67 -21.74
C LEU A 25 -5.25 -21.80 -20.72
N SER A 26 -4.73 -22.97 -21.11
CA SER A 26 -4.42 -24.02 -20.15
C SER A 26 -3.67 -23.33 -19.03
N SER A 27 -4.16 -23.49 -17.81
CA SER A 27 -3.43 -23.11 -16.61
C SER A 27 -2.00 -23.65 -16.77
N ALA A 28 -1.07 -22.76 -17.10
CA ALA A 28 0.34 -23.07 -17.00
C ALA A 28 0.61 -23.16 -15.48
N PHE A 29 0.36 -24.33 -14.91
CA PHE A 29 0.91 -24.69 -13.63
C PHE A 29 2.42 -24.60 -13.81
N ALA A 30 3.08 -23.80 -12.96
CA ALA A 30 4.51 -23.85 -12.86
C ALA A 30 4.89 -25.32 -12.60
N THR A 31 5.36 -25.97 -13.63
CA THR A 31 5.96 -27.30 -13.46
C THR A 31 7.22 -27.07 -12.66
N ASP A 32 7.36 -27.75 -11.54
CA ASP A 32 8.61 -27.79 -10.79
C ASP A 32 9.67 -28.39 -11.71
N VAL A 33 10.45 -27.52 -12.33
CA VAL A 33 11.56 -27.94 -13.18
C VAL A 33 12.80 -27.99 -12.29
N LYS A 34 13.35 -29.17 -12.11
CA LYS A 34 14.62 -29.33 -11.39
C LYS A 34 15.76 -28.81 -12.27
N TYR A 35 16.18 -27.57 -12.03
CA TYR A 35 17.24 -26.89 -12.80
C TYR A 35 18.65 -27.30 -12.38
N SER A 36 18.81 -27.82 -11.14
CA SER A 36 20.10 -28.24 -10.59
C SER A 36 19.90 -29.11 -9.36
N ASP A 37 20.92 -29.81 -8.94
CA ASP A 37 20.86 -30.69 -7.75
C ASP A 37 20.81 -29.92 -6.41
N TRP A 38 21.07 -28.58 -6.44
CA TRP A 38 21.03 -27.71 -5.26
C TRP A 38 19.75 -26.89 -5.14
N LEU A 39 18.88 -26.88 -6.15
CA LEU A 39 17.65 -26.10 -6.20
C LEU A 39 16.43 -27.01 -6.01
N ASP A 40 15.69 -26.83 -4.91
CA ASP A 40 14.50 -27.62 -4.60
C ASP A 40 13.30 -27.21 -5.45
N THR A 41 13.02 -25.90 -5.51
CA THR A 41 11.89 -25.37 -6.31
C THR A 41 12.22 -24.04 -6.96
N LEU A 42 11.64 -23.81 -8.13
CA LEU A 42 11.63 -22.52 -8.82
C LEU A 42 10.22 -22.22 -9.32
N LYS A 43 9.62 -21.16 -8.78
CA LYS A 43 8.27 -20.73 -9.13
C LYS A 43 8.31 -19.35 -9.79
N PHE A 44 7.67 -19.23 -10.93
CA PHE A 44 7.44 -17.96 -11.60
C PHE A 44 6.02 -17.49 -11.34
N GLY A 45 5.80 -16.18 -11.33
CA GLY A 45 4.47 -15.62 -11.18
C GLY A 45 4.45 -14.11 -11.18
N GLY A 46 3.25 -13.57 -11.27
CA GLY A 46 3.05 -12.14 -11.30
C GLY A 46 1.58 -11.75 -11.45
N ASP A 47 1.35 -10.52 -11.84
CA ASP A 47 0.03 -10.00 -12.18
C ASP A 47 0.10 -8.88 -13.21
N LEU A 48 -0.96 -8.79 -14.01
CA LEU A 48 -1.28 -7.63 -14.82
C LEU A 48 -2.58 -7.02 -14.28
N ARG A 49 -2.56 -5.73 -13.92
CA ARG A 49 -3.73 -4.95 -13.51
C ARG A 49 -3.94 -3.80 -14.46
N LEU A 50 -5.16 -3.65 -14.94
CA LEU A 50 -5.66 -2.46 -15.61
C LEU A 50 -6.51 -1.68 -14.62
N ARG A 51 -6.37 -0.35 -14.57
CA ARG A 51 -7.06 0.52 -13.62
C ARG A 51 -7.60 1.75 -14.32
N HIS A 52 -8.88 2.01 -14.12
CA HIS A 52 -9.44 3.35 -14.26
C HIS A 52 -9.35 4.05 -12.89
N ASP A 53 -8.76 5.25 -12.86
CA ASP A 53 -8.37 5.97 -11.64
C ASP A 53 -8.86 7.42 -11.71
N ALA A 54 -9.91 7.75 -10.95
CA ALA A 54 -10.54 9.06 -10.91
C ALA A 54 -10.44 9.68 -9.51
N LEU A 55 -9.63 10.73 -9.35
CA LEU A 55 -9.52 11.52 -8.14
C LEU A 55 -10.16 12.90 -8.35
N LEU A 56 -11.27 13.14 -7.65
CA LEU A 56 -12.09 14.32 -7.75
C LEU A 56 -11.88 15.23 -6.54
N ALA A 57 -11.54 16.49 -6.78
CA ALA A 57 -11.41 17.51 -5.75
C ALA A 57 -12.55 18.51 -5.86
N THR A 58 -13.29 18.74 -4.76
CA THR A 58 -14.56 19.49 -4.78
C THR A 58 -14.46 21.01 -4.96
N SER A 59 -13.26 21.58 -4.95
CA SER A 59 -13.08 23.02 -5.14
C SER A 59 -11.98 23.30 -6.15
N ASN A 60 -12.27 23.80 -7.30
CA ASN A 60 -11.38 24.33 -8.36
C ASN A 60 -10.97 23.41 -9.51
N GLY A 61 -11.64 22.26 -9.74
CA GLY A 61 -11.54 21.57 -11.04
C GLY A 61 -10.25 20.84 -11.36
N ASN A 62 -9.36 20.64 -10.41
CA ASN A 62 -8.14 19.83 -10.60
C ASN A 62 -8.45 18.35 -10.36
N ASN A 63 -9.31 17.79 -11.19
CA ASN A 63 -9.61 16.37 -11.17
C ASN A 63 -8.52 15.61 -11.93
N LEU A 64 -8.17 14.44 -11.42
CA LEU A 64 -7.37 13.46 -12.15
C LEU A 64 -8.30 12.37 -12.64
N ASP A 65 -8.21 12.06 -13.92
CA ASP A 65 -8.95 10.98 -14.59
C ASP A 65 -7.95 10.28 -15.50
N ARG A 66 -7.59 9.03 -15.17
CA ARG A 66 -6.43 8.36 -15.75
C ARG A 66 -6.70 6.89 -16.00
N GLU A 67 -6.26 6.40 -17.15
CA GLU A 67 -6.08 4.98 -17.38
C GLU A 67 -4.66 4.58 -16.98
N ARG A 68 -4.55 3.49 -16.21
CA ARG A 68 -3.27 3.03 -15.65
C ARG A 68 -3.16 1.51 -15.80
N PHE A 69 -1.93 1.03 -15.86
CA PHE A 69 -1.66 -0.39 -15.72
C PHE A 69 -0.54 -0.65 -14.72
N ARG A 70 -0.51 -1.88 -14.20
CA ARG A 70 0.58 -2.43 -13.42
C ARG A 70 0.92 -3.82 -13.93
N LEU A 71 2.17 -4.04 -14.27
CA LEU A 71 2.74 -5.35 -14.55
C LEU A 71 3.74 -5.70 -13.46
N ARG A 72 3.58 -6.87 -12.82
CA ARG A 72 4.57 -7.45 -11.92
C ARG A 72 4.89 -8.86 -12.38
N TYR A 73 6.16 -9.22 -12.40
CA TYR A 73 6.62 -10.56 -12.75
C TYR A 73 7.93 -10.89 -12.05
N GLY A 74 8.07 -12.12 -11.57
CA GLY A 74 9.25 -12.53 -10.83
C GLY A 74 9.33 -14.02 -10.59
N PHE A 75 10.24 -14.39 -9.68
CA PHE A 75 10.40 -15.78 -9.27
C PHE A 75 10.70 -15.91 -7.77
N GLU A 76 10.43 -17.08 -7.25
CA GLU A 76 10.85 -17.58 -5.95
C GLU A 76 11.67 -18.87 -6.18
N ALA A 77 12.91 -18.89 -5.70
CA ALA A 77 13.82 -20.02 -5.77
C ALA A 77 14.15 -20.50 -4.37
N VAL A 78 13.90 -21.79 -4.08
CA VAL A 78 14.12 -22.39 -2.76
C VAL A 78 15.28 -23.40 -2.87
N ALA A 79 16.23 -23.30 -1.94
CA ALA A 79 17.38 -24.21 -1.79
C ALA A 79 17.63 -24.48 -0.30
N GLY A 80 17.15 -25.60 0.22
CA GLY A 80 17.19 -25.92 1.64
C GLY A 80 16.50 -24.84 2.49
N ASP A 81 17.24 -24.28 3.42
CA ASP A 81 16.74 -23.23 4.34
C ASP A 81 16.78 -21.80 3.75
N VAL A 82 17.24 -21.66 2.50
CA VAL A 82 17.39 -20.36 1.83
C VAL A 82 16.34 -20.22 0.73
N THR A 83 15.68 -19.07 0.68
CA THR A 83 14.80 -18.69 -0.41
C THR A 83 15.26 -17.37 -1.00
N ALA A 84 15.45 -17.33 -2.32
CA ALA A 84 15.71 -16.10 -3.08
C ALA A 84 14.42 -15.63 -3.76
N ILE A 85 14.08 -14.36 -3.60
CA ILE A 85 12.90 -13.74 -4.19
C ILE A 85 13.34 -12.57 -5.07
N PHE A 86 12.86 -12.57 -6.31
CA PHE A 86 13.04 -11.47 -7.24
C PHE A 86 11.72 -11.12 -7.93
N ARG A 87 11.41 -9.83 -8.05
CA ARG A 87 10.25 -9.33 -8.79
C ARG A 87 10.58 -8.00 -9.44
N MET A 88 10.20 -7.85 -10.70
CA MET A 88 10.14 -6.58 -11.40
C MET A 88 8.71 -6.05 -11.39
N ALA A 89 8.56 -4.73 -11.38
CA ALA A 89 7.27 -4.07 -11.54
C ALA A 89 7.37 -2.89 -12.52
N SER A 90 6.29 -2.62 -13.23
CA SER A 90 6.09 -1.32 -13.87
C SER A 90 6.07 -0.20 -12.82
N GLY A 91 6.22 1.05 -13.21
CA GLY A 91 6.13 2.17 -12.27
C GLY A 91 6.87 3.40 -12.76
N THR A 92 6.85 4.44 -11.96
CA THR A 92 7.54 5.72 -12.22
C THR A 92 8.73 5.95 -11.29
N GLY A 93 9.13 4.92 -10.52
CA GLY A 93 10.15 5.02 -9.49
C GLY A 93 9.62 5.44 -8.12
N SER A 94 8.31 5.62 -7.96
CA SER A 94 7.68 5.86 -6.65
C SER A 94 7.77 4.61 -5.77
N GLN A 95 8.07 4.78 -4.49
CA GLN A 95 8.04 3.70 -3.51
C GLN A 95 6.61 3.25 -3.14
N LEU A 96 5.60 4.10 -3.40
CA LEU A 96 4.20 3.87 -3.04
C LEU A 96 3.34 3.39 -4.21
N SER A 97 3.85 3.34 -5.44
CA SER A 97 3.05 2.97 -6.60
C SER A 97 3.84 2.28 -7.69
N ALA A 98 3.40 1.10 -8.09
CA ALA A 98 3.88 0.37 -9.25
C ALA A 98 3.05 0.63 -10.52
N ASN A 99 2.15 1.61 -10.50
CA ASN A 99 1.31 1.96 -11.64
C ASN A 99 2.05 2.81 -12.67
N GLN A 100 1.78 2.53 -13.94
CA GLN A 100 2.09 3.39 -15.08
C GLN A 100 0.81 4.04 -15.61
N THR A 101 0.83 5.34 -15.84
CA THR A 101 -0.26 6.03 -16.52
C THR A 101 -0.11 5.84 -18.03
N GLU A 102 -1.21 5.52 -18.70
CA GLU A 102 -1.28 5.41 -20.16
C GLU A 102 -1.21 6.79 -20.83
N GLY A 103 -1.07 6.82 -22.14
CA GLY A 103 -0.90 8.05 -22.89
C GLY A 103 0.57 8.48 -23.03
N ALA A 104 0.87 9.78 -22.97
CA ALA A 104 2.18 10.35 -23.28
C ALA A 104 2.67 9.99 -24.70
N LEU A 105 1.76 10.08 -25.67
CA LEU A 105 2.02 9.76 -27.09
C LEU A 105 2.62 8.34 -27.27
N ASP A 106 2.08 7.36 -26.54
CA ASP A 106 2.47 5.95 -26.62
C ASP A 106 3.94 5.66 -26.32
N SER A 107 4.60 6.52 -25.53
CA SER A 107 5.98 6.33 -25.12
C SER A 107 6.17 5.04 -24.30
N GLN A 108 7.34 4.43 -24.43
CA GLN A 108 7.72 3.24 -23.67
C GLN A 108 7.63 3.47 -22.16
N LYS A 109 7.34 2.41 -21.42
CA LYS A 109 7.17 2.44 -19.95
C LYS A 109 8.30 1.71 -19.25
N SER A 110 8.71 2.21 -18.09
CA SER A 110 9.83 1.68 -17.32
C SER A 110 9.44 0.46 -16.48
N LEU A 111 10.42 -0.41 -16.25
CA LEU A 111 10.37 -1.50 -15.28
C LEU A 111 11.43 -1.26 -14.20
N TYR A 112 11.09 -1.55 -12.96
CA TYR A 112 11.95 -1.38 -11.79
C TYR A 112 12.11 -2.68 -11.02
N ILE A 113 13.19 -2.80 -10.26
CA ILE A 113 13.33 -3.87 -9.28
C ILE A 113 12.37 -3.56 -8.13
N ASP A 114 11.37 -4.41 -7.98
CA ASP A 114 10.33 -4.28 -6.97
C ASP A 114 10.68 -5.09 -5.71
N LEU A 115 11.16 -6.32 -5.88
CA LEU A 115 11.69 -7.17 -4.82
C LEU A 115 13.04 -7.77 -5.25
N ALA A 116 14.00 -7.81 -4.32
CA ALA A 116 15.28 -8.50 -4.48
C ALA A 116 15.83 -8.80 -3.10
N TYR A 117 15.49 -9.97 -2.54
CA TYR A 117 15.89 -10.32 -1.18
C TYR A 117 16.05 -11.83 -0.96
N LEU A 118 16.76 -12.16 0.09
CA LEU A 118 16.91 -13.51 0.58
C LEU A 118 16.13 -13.70 1.88
N LYS A 119 15.58 -14.91 2.06
CA LYS A 119 15.10 -15.43 3.34
C LYS A 119 15.98 -16.58 3.74
N TYR A 120 16.38 -16.63 5.00
CA TYR A 120 17.10 -17.74 5.63
C TYR A 120 16.34 -18.16 6.87
N LYS A 121 15.99 -19.45 6.94
CA LYS A 121 15.23 -20.05 8.04
C LYS A 121 16.09 -21.04 8.82
N PRO A 122 17.05 -20.55 9.65
CA PRO A 122 17.96 -21.44 10.41
C PRO A 122 17.25 -22.28 11.45
N LEU A 123 16.07 -21.84 11.91
CA LEU A 123 15.24 -22.52 12.91
C LEU A 123 13.77 -22.38 12.51
N ASP A 124 12.95 -23.33 12.93
CA ASP A 124 11.49 -23.27 12.66
C ASP A 124 10.83 -22.01 13.19
N VAL A 125 11.35 -21.44 14.26
CA VAL A 125 10.82 -20.24 14.92
C VAL A 125 11.44 -18.95 14.39
N LEU A 126 12.53 -18.98 13.60
CA LEU A 126 13.27 -17.80 13.19
C LEU A 126 13.41 -17.74 11.67
N THR A 127 12.99 -16.64 11.09
CA THR A 127 13.30 -16.27 9.69
C THR A 127 14.09 -14.97 9.69
N ILE A 128 15.23 -14.97 9.03
CA ILE A 128 16.04 -13.76 8.77
C ILE A 128 15.87 -13.43 7.30
N GLN A 129 15.62 -12.17 6.99
CA GLN A 129 15.52 -11.72 5.60
C GLN A 129 16.29 -10.43 5.39
N GLY A 130 16.80 -10.23 4.16
CA GLY A 130 17.57 -9.04 3.83
C GLY A 130 17.57 -8.72 2.34
N GLY A 131 17.55 -7.43 2.02
CA GLY A 131 17.45 -6.87 0.69
C GLY A 131 16.23 -5.96 0.55
N ARG A 132 15.73 -5.80 -0.68
CA ARG A 132 14.47 -5.09 -0.96
C ARG A 132 13.32 -6.09 -0.88
N MET A 133 12.56 -6.03 0.21
CA MET A 133 11.64 -7.07 0.65
C MET A 133 10.22 -6.53 0.84
N VAL A 134 9.24 -7.42 0.81
CA VAL A 134 7.87 -7.09 1.25
C VAL A 134 7.95 -6.54 2.67
N ASN A 135 7.21 -5.48 2.96
CA ASN A 135 7.20 -4.83 4.27
C ASN A 135 6.89 -5.85 5.38
N PRO A 136 7.85 -6.12 6.30
CA PRO A 136 7.70 -7.16 7.32
C PRO A 136 6.66 -6.78 8.40
N PHE A 137 6.19 -5.54 8.42
CA PHE A 137 5.19 -5.02 9.35
C PHE A 137 3.78 -4.99 8.76
N TRP A 138 3.61 -5.27 7.46
CA TRP A 138 2.29 -5.37 6.87
C TRP A 138 1.61 -6.69 7.29
N GLU A 139 0.49 -6.60 8.00
CA GLU A 139 -0.26 -7.77 8.49
C GLU A 139 -1.68 -7.83 7.92
N ASN A 140 -2.43 -6.75 8.04
CA ASN A 140 -3.77 -6.59 7.53
C ASN A 140 -4.03 -5.11 7.20
N TRP A 141 -5.28 -4.72 6.92
CA TRP A 141 -5.57 -3.36 6.49
C TRP A 141 -5.36 -2.28 7.58
N SER A 142 -5.31 -2.64 8.87
CA SER A 142 -4.93 -1.68 9.92
C SER A 142 -3.50 -1.17 9.76
N SER A 143 -2.62 -1.95 9.13
CA SER A 143 -1.24 -1.55 8.79
C SER A 143 -1.17 -0.34 7.85
N SER A 144 -2.26 -0.05 7.09
CA SER A 144 -2.35 1.14 6.22
C SER A 144 -2.37 2.46 7.00
N LEU A 145 -2.44 2.39 8.32
CA LEU A 145 -2.30 3.58 9.18
C LEU A 145 -0.88 4.17 9.08
N VAL A 146 0.14 3.32 8.95
CA VAL A 146 1.56 3.72 8.91
C VAL A 146 2.17 3.49 7.52
N PHE A 147 1.75 2.43 6.81
CA PHE A 147 2.38 2.02 5.57
C PHE A 147 1.40 1.93 4.41
N ASP A 148 1.89 2.28 3.22
CA ASP A 148 1.23 2.00 1.96
C ASP A 148 1.27 0.48 1.65
N PRO A 149 0.19 -0.11 1.09
CA PRO A 149 0.17 -1.52 0.74
C PRO A 149 1.15 -1.93 -0.38
N ASP A 150 1.57 -1.00 -1.22
CA ASP A 150 2.56 -1.22 -2.29
C ASP A 150 4.01 -0.95 -1.82
N LEU A 151 4.23 -0.45 -0.58
CA LEU A 151 5.55 -0.13 -0.04
C LEU A 151 6.35 -1.41 0.25
N ASN A 152 7.43 -1.61 -0.49
CA ASN A 152 8.46 -2.61 -0.23
C ASN A 152 9.66 -1.96 0.46
N THR A 153 10.09 -2.52 1.60
CA THR A 153 11.17 -1.96 2.42
C THR A 153 12.53 -2.51 2.02
N GLU A 154 13.58 -1.75 2.30
CA GLU A 154 14.97 -2.17 2.10
C GLU A 154 15.66 -2.33 3.46
N GLY A 155 16.54 -3.34 3.59
CA GLY A 155 17.31 -3.57 4.81
C GLY A 155 17.27 -5.01 5.29
N TYR A 156 17.17 -5.19 6.60
CA TYR A 156 17.18 -6.49 7.25
C TYR A 156 16.02 -6.64 8.21
N ALA A 157 15.46 -7.85 8.31
CA ALA A 157 14.43 -8.15 9.29
C ALA A 157 14.60 -9.56 9.87
N GLN A 158 14.22 -9.69 11.15
CA GLN A 158 14.17 -10.94 11.90
C GLN A 158 12.73 -11.16 12.35
N LEU A 159 12.15 -12.28 11.90
CA LEU A 159 10.78 -12.66 12.21
C LEU A 159 10.82 -13.90 13.11
N LEU A 160 10.23 -13.79 14.29
CA LEU A 160 10.11 -14.88 15.25
C LEU A 160 8.65 -15.31 15.38
N ASN A 161 8.40 -16.61 15.31
CA ASN A 161 7.12 -17.23 15.61
C ASN A 161 7.34 -18.21 16.76
N LEU A 162 6.94 -17.81 17.95
CA LEU A 162 7.17 -18.55 19.18
C LEU A 162 5.93 -19.42 19.53
N PRO A 163 6.06 -20.38 20.44
CA PRO A 163 4.91 -21.11 20.99
C PRO A 163 3.85 -20.17 21.58
N MET A 164 2.63 -20.68 21.76
CA MET A 164 1.49 -19.94 22.30
C MET A 164 1.12 -18.69 21.49
N GLY A 165 1.28 -18.75 20.15
CA GLY A 165 0.90 -17.68 19.24
C GLY A 165 1.70 -16.38 19.38
N VAL A 166 2.72 -16.33 20.21
CA VAL A 166 3.59 -15.15 20.36
C VAL A 166 4.45 -14.99 19.12
N TYR A 167 4.51 -13.77 18.58
CA TYR A 167 5.40 -13.43 17.48
C TYR A 167 6.12 -12.10 17.71
N ALA A 168 7.27 -11.95 17.08
CA ALA A 168 8.00 -10.69 17.08
C ALA A 168 8.63 -10.45 15.71
N THR A 169 8.74 -9.17 15.35
CA THR A 169 9.44 -8.69 14.14
C THR A 169 10.37 -7.57 14.52
N PHE A 170 11.63 -7.70 14.17
CA PHE A 170 12.64 -6.66 14.30
C PHE A 170 13.15 -6.31 12.91
N ALA A 171 13.29 -5.03 12.60
CA ALA A 171 13.82 -4.61 11.32
C ALA A 171 14.74 -3.40 11.45
N GLN A 172 15.75 -3.35 10.59
CA GLN A 172 16.72 -2.28 10.44
C GLN A 172 16.69 -1.85 8.97
N LEU A 173 16.04 -0.72 8.71
CA LEU A 173 15.70 -0.25 7.38
C LEU A 173 16.43 1.10 7.11
N PRO A 174 17.48 1.12 6.26
CA PRO A 174 18.09 2.37 5.82
C PRO A 174 17.09 3.12 4.92
N LEU A 175 16.86 4.38 5.22
CA LEU A 175 15.93 5.22 4.46
C LEU A 175 16.64 6.10 3.44
N ASN A 176 17.89 6.43 3.71
CA ASN A 176 18.82 7.04 2.77
C ASN A 176 20.23 6.62 3.14
N ASN A 177 20.97 6.04 2.21
CA ASN A 177 22.29 5.48 2.44
C ASN A 177 23.33 5.96 1.41
N ASP A 178 23.09 7.10 0.78
CA ASP A 178 23.97 7.69 -0.25
C ASP A 178 25.00 8.67 0.33
N LYS A 179 25.03 8.87 1.64
CA LYS A 179 25.92 9.80 2.33
C LYS A 179 27.22 9.14 2.77
N SER A 180 28.27 9.93 2.85
CA SER A 180 29.55 9.49 3.40
C SER A 180 29.40 9.09 4.88
N PHE A 181 30.32 8.27 5.40
CA PHE A 181 30.34 7.80 6.80
C PHE A 181 30.37 8.91 7.85
N SER A 182 30.67 10.15 7.46
CA SER A 182 30.70 11.29 8.37
C SER A 182 29.32 11.88 8.67
N ASP A 183 28.32 11.58 7.85
CA ASP A 183 26.96 12.07 8.03
C ASP A 183 26.06 10.94 8.54
N ALA A 184 25.27 11.24 9.55
CA ALA A 184 24.33 10.28 10.10
C ALA A 184 23.23 10.01 9.09
N ASN A 185 23.23 8.80 8.51
CA ASN A 185 22.18 8.36 7.60
C ASN A 185 20.87 8.13 8.35
N PRO A 186 19.73 8.48 7.77
CA PRO A 186 18.44 8.17 8.36
C PRO A 186 18.12 6.68 8.29
N TRP A 187 17.63 6.13 9.40
CA TRP A 187 17.19 4.75 9.56
C TRP A 187 15.81 4.70 10.17
N LEU A 188 15.09 3.64 9.86
CA LEU A 188 13.92 3.18 10.59
C LEU A 188 14.27 1.86 11.29
N PHE A 189 14.16 1.86 12.61
CA PHE A 189 14.21 0.65 13.44
C PHE A 189 12.78 0.30 13.85
N GLY A 190 12.27 -0.83 13.37
CA GLY A 190 10.94 -1.30 13.72
C GLY A 190 11.04 -2.49 14.68
N ASN A 191 10.25 -2.46 15.76
CA ASN A 191 10.22 -3.50 16.78
C ASN A 191 8.77 -3.83 17.10
N ARG A 192 8.28 -4.99 16.63
CA ARG A 192 6.94 -5.49 16.90
C ARG A 192 6.98 -6.68 17.83
N ILE A 193 6.02 -6.73 18.75
CA ILE A 193 5.65 -7.93 19.48
C ILE A 193 4.13 -8.09 19.42
N GLY A 194 3.65 -9.31 19.26
CA GLY A 194 2.23 -9.59 19.18
C GLY A 194 1.88 -11.01 19.61
N VAL A 195 0.59 -11.25 19.72
CA VAL A 195 0.01 -12.56 19.99
C VAL A 195 -1.13 -12.81 19.00
N LYS A 196 -1.20 -14.06 18.50
CA LYS A 196 -2.19 -14.52 17.54
C LYS A 196 -2.70 -15.88 17.97
N GLU A 197 -3.91 -15.92 18.54
CA GLU A 197 -4.47 -17.11 19.17
C GLU A 197 -5.87 -17.41 18.67
N ASN A 198 -6.19 -18.72 18.58
CA ASN A 198 -7.54 -19.17 18.35
C ASN A 198 -8.33 -19.06 19.65
N LEU A 199 -9.34 -18.20 19.66
CA LEU A 199 -10.23 -17.99 20.80
C LEU A 199 -11.29 -19.09 20.86
N THR A 200 -11.73 -19.55 19.67
CA THR A 200 -12.63 -20.69 19.46
C THR A 200 -12.21 -21.39 18.16
N GLU A 201 -12.95 -22.45 17.75
CA GLU A 201 -12.74 -23.11 16.45
C GLU A 201 -12.96 -22.16 15.26
N ASP A 202 -13.89 -21.20 15.41
CA ASP A 202 -14.29 -20.26 14.37
C ASP A 202 -13.79 -18.82 14.60
N MET A 203 -13.06 -18.57 15.68
CA MET A 203 -12.62 -17.23 16.03
C MET A 203 -11.14 -17.19 16.36
N ARG A 204 -10.43 -16.20 15.80
CA ARG A 204 -9.02 -15.91 16.08
C ARG A 204 -8.84 -14.43 16.42
N GLY A 205 -8.13 -14.18 17.52
CA GLY A 205 -7.70 -12.85 17.92
C GLY A 205 -6.24 -12.61 17.58
N THR A 206 -5.91 -11.41 17.15
CA THR A 206 -4.54 -10.92 16.98
C THR A 206 -4.42 -9.57 17.66
N LEU A 207 -3.37 -9.38 18.45
CA LEU A 207 -3.02 -8.10 19.06
C LEU A 207 -1.52 -7.89 18.90
N SER A 208 -1.11 -6.67 18.57
CA SER A 208 0.32 -6.31 18.52
C SER A 208 0.57 -4.88 18.94
N VAL A 209 1.81 -4.65 19.38
CA VAL A 209 2.39 -3.32 19.57
C VAL A 209 3.66 -3.23 18.75
N THR A 210 3.85 -2.10 18.08
CA THR A 210 5.03 -1.83 17.26
C THR A 210 5.58 -0.47 17.60
N ASP A 211 6.88 -0.41 17.81
CA ASP A 211 7.65 0.82 17.94
C ASP A 211 8.45 1.05 16.64
N TYR A 212 8.28 2.21 16.01
CA TYR A 212 9.00 2.62 14.82
C TYR A 212 9.86 3.83 15.17
N ALA A 213 11.13 3.59 15.48
CA ALA A 213 12.10 4.61 15.84
C ALA A 213 12.84 5.12 14.61
N PHE A 214 12.65 6.39 14.27
CA PHE A 214 13.36 7.05 13.19
C PHE A 214 14.61 7.76 13.71
N THR A 215 15.68 7.73 12.92
CA THR A 215 16.89 8.50 13.21
C THR A 215 17.14 9.50 12.09
N HIS A 216 17.59 10.71 12.45
CA HIS A 216 17.99 11.76 11.49
C HIS A 216 16.90 12.13 10.46
N GLU A 217 15.64 12.02 10.83
CA GLU A 217 14.47 12.26 9.98
C GLU A 217 14.45 13.68 9.38
N LYS A 218 15.04 14.67 10.02
CA LYS A 218 15.18 16.03 9.47
C LYS A 218 16.07 16.11 8.23
N GLN A 219 16.83 15.04 7.96
CA GLN A 219 17.63 14.89 6.75
C GLN A 219 16.84 14.17 5.63
N PHE A 220 15.60 13.76 5.87
CA PHE A 220 14.71 13.40 4.79
C PHE A 220 14.43 14.64 3.94
N THR A 221 15.34 14.95 3.06
CA THR A 221 14.98 15.77 1.92
C THR A 221 14.24 14.85 0.97
N LEU A 222 12.94 14.94 1.01
CA LEU A 222 12.00 14.25 0.13
C LEU A 222 12.22 14.51 -1.35
N ALA A 223 13.23 15.28 -1.68
CA ALA A 223 13.67 15.65 -3.02
C ALA A 223 14.44 14.55 -3.75
N GLY A 224 14.74 13.41 -3.13
CA GLY A 224 15.63 12.40 -3.74
C GLY A 224 14.95 11.47 -4.73
N THR A 225 13.65 11.27 -4.67
CA THR A 225 12.95 10.23 -5.44
C THR A 225 11.90 10.74 -6.42
N GLY A 226 11.94 12.00 -6.79
CA GLY A 226 11.29 12.49 -8.01
C GLY A 226 9.77 12.56 -8.04
N THR A 227 9.05 12.03 -7.08
CA THR A 227 7.58 12.09 -7.02
C THR A 227 7.01 12.07 -5.60
N GLY A 228 7.84 12.03 -4.58
CA GLY A 228 7.42 12.06 -3.19
C GLY A 228 6.84 13.42 -2.87
N THR A 229 5.54 13.53 -2.97
CA THR A 229 4.79 14.68 -2.52
C THR A 229 4.32 14.35 -1.12
N ASN A 230 5.17 14.62 -0.14
CA ASN A 230 4.84 14.39 1.24
C ASN A 230 3.76 15.32 1.71
N PHE A 231 2.57 14.87 1.53
CA PHE A 231 1.42 15.62 1.90
C PHE A 231 1.13 15.41 3.38
N GLY A 232 1.01 16.50 4.11
CA GLY A 232 0.39 16.52 5.40
C GLY A 232 1.32 16.70 6.59
N ASN A 233 2.59 16.26 6.59
CA ASN A 233 3.48 16.55 7.70
C ASN A 233 3.81 18.04 7.80
N SER A 234 3.93 18.55 9.03
CA SER A 234 4.33 19.92 9.29
C SER A 234 5.77 20.18 8.86
N ARG A 235 6.00 21.25 8.07
CA ARG A 235 7.29 21.61 7.48
C ARG A 235 7.60 23.08 7.63
N SER A 236 8.88 23.41 7.57
CA SER A 236 9.38 24.77 7.41
C SER A 236 10.54 24.74 6.42
N GLY A 237 10.40 25.47 5.30
CA GLY A 237 11.41 25.47 4.25
C GLY A 237 11.66 24.09 3.62
N GLY A 238 10.63 23.25 3.53
CA GLY A 238 10.71 21.88 2.98
C GLY A 238 11.28 20.83 3.94
N VAL A 239 11.69 21.21 5.15
CA VAL A 239 12.23 20.31 6.18
C VAL A 239 11.15 19.96 7.19
N LEU A 240 11.06 18.69 7.60
CA LEU A 240 10.17 18.25 8.67
C LEU A 240 10.45 19.00 9.96
N THR A 241 9.41 19.52 10.61
CA THR A 241 9.53 20.24 11.90
C THR A 241 9.45 19.32 13.09
N SER A 242 8.85 18.14 12.94
CA SER A 242 8.73 17.11 13.98
C SER A 242 9.79 16.05 13.84
N ALA A 243 10.21 15.47 14.97
CA ALA A 243 10.86 14.19 15.04
C ALA A 243 9.80 13.08 15.09
N PHE A 244 10.19 11.85 14.74
CA PHE A 244 9.26 10.73 14.72
C PHE A 244 9.79 9.54 15.53
N ASN A 245 8.93 9.08 16.42
CA ASN A 245 8.97 7.76 17.02
C ASN A 245 7.52 7.33 17.21
N GLU A 246 7.07 6.41 16.36
CA GLU A 246 5.68 6.04 16.19
C GLU A 246 5.40 4.78 17.01
N LEU A 247 4.52 4.86 17.98
CA LEU A 247 4.03 3.71 18.74
C LEU A 247 2.67 3.32 18.20
N GLN A 248 2.58 2.14 17.57
CA GLN A 248 1.36 1.61 16.97
C GLN A 248 0.81 0.43 17.76
N PHE A 249 -0.51 0.39 17.92
CA PHE A 249 -1.27 -0.71 18.48
C PHE A 249 -2.23 -1.22 17.41
N ASP A 250 -2.23 -2.53 17.14
CA ASP A 250 -3.12 -3.18 16.18
C ASP A 250 -3.91 -4.30 16.82
N GLY A 251 -5.14 -4.46 16.38
CA GLY A 251 -6.01 -5.56 16.77
C GLY A 251 -6.82 -6.10 15.60
N GLU A 252 -6.97 -7.41 15.54
CA GLU A 252 -7.87 -8.11 14.63
C GLU A 252 -8.68 -9.17 15.36
N LEU A 253 -9.98 -9.22 15.08
CA LEU A 253 -10.84 -10.33 15.42
C LEU A 253 -11.36 -10.95 14.11
N ALA A 254 -10.77 -12.07 13.73
CA ALA A 254 -11.22 -12.86 12.58
C ALA A 254 -12.20 -13.93 13.05
N ALA A 255 -13.35 -14.01 12.40
CA ALA A 255 -14.40 -14.98 12.74
C ALA A 255 -15.00 -15.60 11.47
N ARG A 256 -15.62 -16.78 11.61
CA ARG A 256 -16.43 -17.40 10.57
C ARG A 256 -17.87 -17.48 11.06
N VAL A 257 -18.77 -16.89 10.29
CA VAL A 257 -20.22 -16.95 10.55
C VAL A 257 -20.87 -17.77 9.44
N GLY A 258 -21.12 -19.06 9.70
CA GLY A 258 -21.40 -20.03 8.66
C GLY A 258 -20.20 -20.16 7.72
N ASP A 259 -20.42 -19.96 6.41
CA ASP A 259 -19.34 -19.98 5.40
C ASP A 259 -18.71 -18.61 5.16
N LEU A 260 -19.21 -17.56 5.80
CA LEU A 260 -18.73 -16.19 5.61
C LEU A 260 -17.57 -15.86 6.55
N PRO A 261 -16.34 -15.66 6.05
CA PRO A 261 -15.25 -15.11 6.85
C PRO A 261 -15.48 -13.62 7.08
N LEU A 262 -15.28 -13.19 8.33
CA LEU A 262 -15.35 -11.81 8.77
C LEU A 262 -14.05 -11.44 9.48
N SER A 263 -13.58 -10.21 9.32
CA SER A 263 -12.40 -9.67 10.02
C SER A 263 -12.70 -8.25 10.47
N LEU A 264 -12.83 -8.05 11.78
CA LEU A 264 -12.89 -6.73 12.40
C LEU A 264 -11.46 -6.30 12.74
N GLN A 265 -11.05 -5.13 12.26
CA GLN A 265 -9.69 -4.64 12.40
C GLN A 265 -9.69 -3.23 12.98
N ALA A 266 -8.70 -2.94 13.83
CA ALA A 266 -8.48 -1.62 14.37
C ALA A 266 -6.99 -1.37 14.58
N GLY A 267 -6.57 -0.12 14.39
CA GLY A 267 -5.22 0.36 14.66
C GLY A 267 -5.25 1.75 15.28
N TYR A 268 -4.30 2.01 16.15
CA TYR A 268 -4.02 3.33 16.71
C TYR A 268 -2.52 3.58 16.68
N VAL A 269 -2.11 4.77 16.28
CA VAL A 269 -0.72 5.20 16.27
C VAL A 269 -0.57 6.55 16.95
N THR A 270 0.52 6.73 17.67
CA THR A 270 0.90 8.03 18.24
C THR A 270 2.39 8.28 18.03
N ASN A 271 2.73 9.47 17.58
CA ASN A 271 4.12 9.94 17.52
C ASN A 271 4.54 10.46 18.89
N THR A 272 5.38 9.72 19.60
CA THR A 272 5.82 10.04 20.96
C THR A 272 6.82 11.18 21.02
N MET A 273 7.42 11.57 19.88
CA MET A 273 8.39 12.66 19.76
C MET A 273 7.77 13.99 19.35
N GLU A 274 6.48 14.05 18.99
CA GLU A 274 5.80 15.29 18.64
C GLU A 274 5.68 16.17 19.90
N GLN A 275 6.40 17.30 19.92
CA GLN A 275 6.50 18.21 21.05
C GLN A 275 5.73 19.51 20.87
N ASN A 276 5.15 19.78 19.69
CA ASN A 276 4.42 21.02 19.43
C ASN A 276 3.05 21.03 20.12
N LEU A 277 3.09 20.92 21.45
CA LEU A 277 1.94 21.02 22.34
C LEU A 277 1.53 22.50 22.50
N THR A 278 1.19 23.20 21.44
CA THR A 278 0.60 24.52 21.57
C THR A 278 -0.77 24.36 22.22
N VAL A 279 -0.92 24.87 23.41
CA VAL A 279 -2.16 24.84 24.20
C VAL A 279 -3.31 25.36 23.32
N GLY A 280 -4.30 24.50 23.06
CA GLY A 280 -5.47 24.82 22.24
C GLY A 280 -5.39 24.39 20.77
N LYS A 281 -4.27 23.90 20.26
CA LYS A 281 -4.19 23.15 18.99
C LYS A 281 -4.16 21.67 19.31
N ASN A 282 -5.04 20.90 18.66
CA ASN A 282 -5.01 19.44 18.74
C ASN A 282 -3.62 18.97 18.32
N ASN A 283 -2.97 18.21 19.21
CA ASN A 283 -1.65 17.63 18.96
C ASN A 283 -1.71 16.81 17.68
N GLY A 284 -0.92 17.16 16.68
CA GLY A 284 -0.89 16.53 15.37
C GLY A 284 -0.30 15.11 15.34
N ARG A 285 -0.24 14.41 16.48
CA ARG A 285 0.54 13.19 16.70
C ARG A 285 -0.24 11.88 16.61
N ASP A 286 -1.56 11.92 16.56
CA ASP A 286 -2.38 10.72 16.70
C ASP A 286 -3.07 10.33 15.41
N GLY A 287 -3.21 9.03 15.19
CA GLY A 287 -3.99 8.47 14.10
C GLY A 287 -4.70 7.19 14.53
N TYR A 288 -5.81 6.87 13.89
CA TYR A 288 -6.52 5.60 14.09
C TYR A 288 -7.24 5.15 12.83
N ILE A 289 -7.44 3.86 12.73
CA ILE A 289 -8.23 3.19 11.69
C ILE A 289 -9.05 2.10 12.33
N PHE A 290 -10.25 1.90 11.85
CA PHE A 290 -11.06 0.73 12.22
C PHE A 290 -11.98 0.35 11.07
N GLY A 291 -12.31 -0.93 10.97
CA GLY A 291 -13.19 -1.39 9.90
C GLY A 291 -13.42 -2.88 9.91
N LEU A 292 -14.17 -3.33 8.91
CA LEU A 292 -14.62 -4.68 8.72
C LEU A 292 -14.33 -5.14 7.29
N VAL A 293 -13.83 -6.36 7.15
CA VAL A 293 -13.75 -7.10 5.89
C VAL A 293 -14.69 -8.29 5.96
N ALA A 294 -15.53 -8.47 4.96
CA ALA A 294 -16.46 -9.58 4.81
C ALA A 294 -16.18 -10.33 3.50
N GLY A 295 -16.16 -11.65 3.57
CA GLY A 295 -15.85 -12.52 2.45
C GLY A 295 -14.35 -12.63 2.17
N LYS A 296 -14.00 -13.32 1.09
CA LYS A 296 -12.63 -13.44 0.56
C LYS A 296 -12.67 -13.73 -0.94
N ALA A 297 -12.32 -12.76 -1.75
CA ALA A 297 -12.22 -12.92 -3.21
C ALA A 297 -10.89 -13.61 -3.57
N SER A 298 -10.87 -14.95 -3.60
CA SER A 298 -9.65 -15.74 -3.82
C SER A 298 -9.78 -16.86 -4.84
N LYS A 299 -11.01 -17.36 -5.08
CA LYS A 299 -11.34 -18.39 -6.05
C LYS A 299 -12.46 -17.91 -6.95
N ALA A 300 -12.71 -18.61 -8.06
CA ALA A 300 -13.83 -18.33 -8.95
C ALA A 300 -15.14 -18.19 -8.15
N HIS A 301 -15.93 -17.18 -8.51
CA HIS A 301 -17.23 -16.88 -7.94
C HIS A 301 -17.24 -16.54 -6.44
N THR A 302 -16.08 -16.14 -5.88
CA THR A 302 -16.00 -15.60 -4.52
C THR A 302 -15.90 -14.08 -4.54
N TRP A 303 -16.38 -13.46 -3.48
CA TRP A 303 -16.41 -12.02 -3.30
C TRP A 303 -15.77 -11.58 -1.98
N GLU A 304 -15.42 -10.33 -1.91
CA GLU A 304 -14.95 -9.64 -0.71
C GLU A 304 -15.50 -8.22 -0.71
N ALA A 305 -15.91 -7.75 0.44
CA ALA A 305 -16.28 -6.34 0.64
C ALA A 305 -15.68 -5.83 1.95
N ALA A 306 -15.34 -4.55 1.99
CA ALA A 306 -14.80 -3.95 3.18
C ALA A 306 -15.23 -2.49 3.35
N TYR A 307 -15.23 -2.08 4.60
CA TYR A 307 -15.39 -0.70 5.00
C TYR A 307 -14.39 -0.38 6.11
N PHE A 308 -13.71 0.77 5.97
CA PHE A 308 -12.84 1.34 7.00
C PHE A 308 -13.10 2.83 7.15
N TYR A 309 -12.89 3.33 8.35
CA TYR A 309 -12.70 4.74 8.64
C TYR A 309 -11.29 4.96 9.13
N LYS A 310 -10.58 5.92 8.52
CA LYS A 310 -9.21 6.30 8.86
C LYS A 310 -9.16 7.77 9.22
N TYR A 311 -8.48 8.08 10.32
CA TYR A 311 -8.17 9.42 10.80
C TYR A 311 -6.69 9.50 11.07
N LEU A 312 -5.99 10.44 10.45
CA LEU A 312 -4.55 10.53 10.54
C LEU A 312 -4.12 12.00 10.59
N ARG A 313 -3.63 12.43 11.76
CA ARG A 313 -3.14 13.78 11.95
C ARG A 313 -1.81 14.00 11.23
N ASP A 314 -1.44 15.29 11.10
CA ASP A 314 -0.31 15.79 10.33
C ASP A 314 1.05 15.15 10.73
N ASN A 315 1.36 15.04 12.02
CA ASN A 315 2.62 14.49 12.49
C ASN A 315 2.47 13.15 13.23
N ALA A 316 1.39 12.42 12.96
CA ALA A 316 1.17 11.11 13.56
C ALA A 316 2.17 10.07 13.06
N VAL A 317 2.50 10.12 11.78
CA VAL A 317 3.43 9.22 11.09
C VAL A 317 4.19 9.97 9.99
N VAL A 318 5.23 9.35 9.45
CA VAL A 318 5.97 9.87 8.30
C VAL A 318 5.13 9.74 7.04
N ALA A 319 4.69 10.85 6.48
CA ALA A 319 3.74 10.91 5.35
C ALA A 319 4.23 10.18 4.08
N ASP A 320 5.55 10.09 3.87
CA ASP A 320 6.17 9.45 2.71
C ASP A 320 5.99 7.93 2.65
N MET A 321 5.51 7.33 3.72
CA MET A 321 5.32 5.88 3.83
C MET A 321 3.85 5.47 3.80
N VAL A 322 2.94 6.43 3.89
CA VAL A 322 1.49 6.21 4.03
C VAL A 322 0.83 6.07 2.65
N ASP A 323 -0.30 5.38 2.63
CA ASP A 323 -1.17 5.12 1.48
C ASP A 323 -1.40 6.38 0.61
N ASP A 324 -0.91 6.36 -0.62
CA ASP A 324 -1.01 7.45 -1.61
C ASP A 324 -2.37 7.49 -2.32
N ASP A 325 -3.19 6.45 -2.18
CA ASP A 325 -4.56 6.39 -2.71
C ASP A 325 -5.60 7.02 -1.76
N PHE A 326 -5.26 7.30 -0.48
CA PHE A 326 -6.15 7.93 0.50
C PHE A 326 -6.22 9.44 0.32
N GLY A 327 -7.14 9.91 -0.53
CA GLY A 327 -7.26 11.31 -0.93
C GLY A 327 -6.08 11.77 -1.79
N PRO A 328 -5.42 12.88 -1.45
CA PRO A 328 -4.18 13.30 -2.13
C PRO A 328 -2.95 12.50 -1.68
N GLY A 329 -3.10 11.54 -0.75
CA GLY A 329 -2.03 10.81 -0.10
C GLY A 329 -1.48 11.46 1.17
N GLY A 330 -0.74 10.70 1.98
CA GLY A 330 -0.04 11.19 3.16
C GLY A 330 -0.89 11.31 4.42
N THR A 331 -0.59 12.34 5.22
CA THR A 331 -1.19 12.59 6.54
C THR A 331 -2.14 13.81 6.52
N ASN A 332 -2.62 14.25 7.69
CA ASN A 332 -3.56 15.36 7.84
C ASN A 332 -4.91 15.12 7.17
N LEU A 333 -5.36 13.86 7.14
CA LEU A 333 -6.54 13.40 6.43
C LEU A 333 -7.44 12.55 7.32
N ALA A 334 -8.75 12.62 7.08
CA ALA A 334 -9.69 11.65 7.60
C ALA A 334 -10.72 11.28 6.53
N GLY A 335 -11.28 10.07 6.64
CA GLY A 335 -12.29 9.66 5.68
C GLY A 335 -12.62 8.18 5.70
N HIS A 336 -13.42 7.83 4.72
CA HIS A 336 -13.99 6.51 4.53
C HIS A 336 -13.31 5.78 3.37
N ILE A 337 -13.12 4.48 3.54
CA ILE A 337 -12.56 3.56 2.56
C ILE A 337 -13.56 2.43 2.37
N VAL A 338 -13.99 2.20 1.14
CA VAL A 338 -14.91 1.11 0.80
C VAL A 338 -14.35 0.37 -0.40
N TRP A 339 -14.40 -0.96 -0.39
CA TRP A 339 -14.17 -1.71 -1.62
C TRP A 339 -15.08 -2.93 -1.71
N ALA A 340 -15.27 -3.37 -2.95
CA ALA A 340 -15.86 -4.64 -3.29
C ALA A 340 -15.01 -5.31 -4.38
N ALA A 341 -14.71 -6.58 -4.21
CA ALA A 341 -13.96 -7.39 -5.15
C ALA A 341 -14.75 -8.68 -5.49
N TYR A 342 -14.64 -9.13 -6.73
CA TYR A 342 -15.25 -10.37 -7.21
C TYR A 342 -14.31 -11.10 -8.16
N ASN A 343 -14.07 -12.36 -7.88
CA ASN A 343 -13.29 -13.22 -8.77
C ASN A 343 -14.21 -13.93 -9.76
N VAL A 344 -14.12 -13.58 -11.04
CA VAL A 344 -14.85 -14.30 -12.11
C VAL A 344 -14.19 -15.62 -12.46
N ARG A 345 -12.88 -15.75 -12.16
CA ARG A 345 -12.05 -16.96 -12.26
C ARG A 345 -11.04 -16.96 -11.13
N ASP A 346 -10.36 -18.09 -10.91
CA ASP A 346 -9.30 -18.18 -9.87
C ASP A 346 -8.20 -17.15 -10.04
N ASN A 347 -7.93 -16.75 -11.28
CA ASN A 347 -6.87 -15.81 -11.64
C ASN A 347 -7.37 -14.46 -12.17
N VAL A 348 -8.69 -14.21 -12.25
CA VAL A 348 -9.25 -12.94 -12.75
C VAL A 348 -10.16 -12.32 -11.72
N GLN A 349 -9.82 -11.11 -11.28
CA GLN A 349 -10.55 -10.34 -10.28
C GLN A 349 -10.96 -8.97 -10.82
N PHE A 350 -12.18 -8.56 -10.51
CA PHE A 350 -12.65 -7.19 -10.58
C PHE A 350 -12.68 -6.59 -9.18
N LYS A 351 -12.24 -5.34 -9.02
CA LYS A 351 -12.32 -4.61 -7.75
C LYS A 351 -12.72 -3.17 -7.99
N LEU A 352 -13.71 -2.70 -7.24
CA LEU A 352 -14.06 -1.29 -7.15
C LEU A 352 -13.64 -0.78 -5.76
N THR A 353 -12.87 0.30 -5.72
CA THR A 353 -12.47 0.97 -4.48
C THR A 353 -12.95 2.42 -4.50
N TYR A 354 -13.47 2.87 -3.36
CA TYR A 354 -13.99 4.21 -3.16
C TYR A 354 -13.41 4.79 -1.87
N TYR A 355 -12.81 5.96 -1.98
CA TYR A 355 -12.39 6.78 -0.85
C TYR A 355 -13.21 8.07 -0.84
N ASN A 356 -13.59 8.51 0.35
CA ASN A 356 -14.15 9.84 0.58
C ASN A 356 -13.41 10.46 1.76
N THR A 357 -12.57 11.44 1.48
CA THR A 357 -11.61 11.97 2.44
C THR A 357 -11.71 13.49 2.56
N HIS A 358 -11.25 14.02 3.68
CA HIS A 358 -11.13 15.44 3.90
C HIS A 358 -9.86 15.78 4.67
N VAL A 359 -9.36 17.00 4.42
CA VAL A 359 -8.21 17.59 5.13
C VAL A 359 -8.65 18.05 6.52
N LEU A 360 -7.88 17.69 7.54
CA LEU A 360 -8.15 18.03 8.93
C LEU A 360 -7.77 19.48 9.26
N ASP A 361 -6.54 19.87 8.91
CA ASP A 361 -6.02 21.23 9.15
C ASP A 361 -5.59 21.88 7.82
N GLN A 362 -6.36 22.86 7.38
CA GLN A 362 -6.09 23.61 6.14
C GLN A 362 -5.06 24.73 6.30
N THR A 363 -4.59 24.98 7.52
CA THR A 363 -3.57 26.02 7.79
C THR A 363 -2.15 25.55 7.46
N LEU A 364 -1.95 24.25 7.26
CA LEU A 364 -0.66 23.66 6.88
C LEU A 364 -0.41 23.84 5.37
N THR A 365 -0.16 25.08 4.95
CA THR A 365 -0.12 25.52 3.54
C THR A 365 1.05 24.95 2.74
N GLU A 366 2.15 24.58 3.38
CA GLU A 366 3.32 23.98 2.72
C GLU A 366 3.13 22.48 2.43
N SER A 367 2.04 21.89 2.90
CA SER A 367 1.82 20.44 2.90
C SER A 367 1.25 19.90 1.60
N TYR A 368 0.84 20.76 0.65
CA TYR A 368 0.20 20.31 -0.57
C TYR A 368 0.84 20.99 -1.79
N THR A 369 1.30 20.18 -2.75
CA THR A 369 1.83 20.65 -4.03
C THR A 369 0.83 20.41 -5.17
N ALA A 370 1.03 21.09 -6.30
CA ALA A 370 0.20 20.86 -7.50
C ALA A 370 0.06 19.35 -7.83
N PRO A 371 -1.12 18.87 -8.28
CA PRO A 371 -2.24 19.67 -8.76
C PRO A 371 -3.20 20.17 -7.66
N PHE A 372 -2.99 19.76 -6.39
CA PHE A 372 -3.89 20.11 -5.29
C PHE A 372 -3.38 21.35 -4.56
N SER A 373 -4.28 22.23 -4.16
CA SER A 373 -3.96 23.41 -3.39
C SER A 373 -4.48 23.29 -1.95
N ALA A 374 -3.91 24.05 -1.02
CA ALA A 374 -4.37 24.14 0.36
C ALA A 374 -5.87 24.53 0.52
N ALA A 375 -6.47 25.07 -0.54
CA ALA A 375 -7.90 25.41 -0.57
C ALA A 375 -8.82 24.17 -0.76
N GLN A 376 -8.28 23.04 -1.18
CA GLN A 376 -9.06 21.84 -1.42
C GLN A 376 -9.24 21.06 -0.11
N LYS A 377 -10.49 20.87 0.28
CA LYS A 377 -10.82 20.25 1.56
C LYS A 377 -11.31 18.81 1.42
N TYR A 378 -12.05 18.51 0.37
CA TYR A 378 -12.71 17.22 0.20
C TYR A 378 -12.24 16.54 -1.08
N PHE A 379 -12.05 15.23 -1.01
CA PHE A 379 -11.60 14.40 -2.12
C PHE A 379 -12.47 13.15 -2.21
N THR A 380 -12.80 12.78 -3.43
CA THR A 380 -13.41 11.50 -3.75
C THR A 380 -12.49 10.77 -4.72
N HIS A 381 -12.03 9.58 -4.36
CA HIS A 381 -11.17 8.77 -5.19
C HIS A 381 -11.88 7.46 -5.54
N ILE A 382 -12.03 7.19 -6.82
CA ILE A 382 -12.71 6.01 -7.36
C ILE A 382 -11.72 5.25 -8.23
N MET A 383 -11.53 3.97 -7.96
CA MET A 383 -10.67 3.10 -8.73
C MET A 383 -11.43 1.84 -9.13
N PHE A 384 -11.38 1.50 -10.41
CA PHE A 384 -11.87 0.25 -10.94
C PHE A 384 -10.71 -0.58 -11.50
N ASP A 385 -10.46 -1.73 -10.92
CA ASP A 385 -9.36 -2.62 -11.26
C ASP A 385 -9.86 -3.89 -11.92
N VAL A 386 -9.15 -4.30 -12.98
CA VAL A 386 -9.20 -5.65 -13.54
C VAL A 386 -7.81 -6.25 -13.37
N THR A 387 -7.69 -7.29 -12.55
CA THR A 387 -6.41 -7.95 -12.26
C THR A 387 -6.41 -9.39 -12.77
N VAL A 388 -5.37 -9.74 -13.51
CA VAL A 388 -5.10 -11.12 -13.97
C VAL A 388 -3.80 -11.59 -13.33
N LYS A 389 -3.86 -12.70 -12.57
CA LYS A 389 -2.68 -13.40 -12.07
C LYS A 389 -2.08 -14.28 -13.15
N ILE A 390 -0.76 -14.28 -13.29
CA ILE A 390 0.01 -15.01 -14.32
C ILE A 390 1.11 -15.83 -13.68
#